data_37d7e0e94701977623297b05a561c399
#
_entry.id   37d7e0e94701977623297b05a561c399
#
_cell.length_a   1.000
_cell.length_b   1.000
_cell.length_c   1.000
_cell.angle_alpha   90.00
_cell.angle_beta   90.00
_cell.angle_gamma   90.00
#
_symmetry.space_group_name_H-M   'P 1'
#
loop_
_entity.id
_entity.type
_entity.pdbx_description
1 polymer ?
#
loop_
_entity_poly.entity_id
_entity_poly.type
_entity_poly.pdbx_seq_one_letter_code
_entity_poly.pdbx_strand_id
1 'polypeptide(L)' 'MRDEAEIREQYEFLAEQLDSEEMRHERIRQMFTYYKRALGWVLEEEYI' A
#
# COMPACT_ATOMS: atom_id res chain seq x y z
N MET A 1 11.86 1.13 -14.54
CA MET A 1 10.87 0.64 -13.57
C MET A 1 11.58 0.10 -12.35
N ARG A 2 10.99 0.27 -11.18
CA ARG A 2 11.61 -0.23 -9.96
C ARG A 2 11.55 -1.76 -9.89
N ASP A 3 12.49 -2.32 -9.18
CA ASP A 3 12.57 -3.75 -8.94
C ASP A 3 11.30 -4.22 -8.20
N GLU A 4 10.85 -5.42 -8.53
CA GLU A 4 9.71 -6.04 -7.86
C GLU A 4 9.88 -6.09 -6.33
N ALA A 5 11.10 -6.37 -5.88
CA ALA A 5 11.40 -6.43 -4.45
C ALA A 5 11.15 -5.08 -3.77
N GLU A 6 11.52 -3.98 -4.43
CA GLU A 6 11.29 -2.64 -3.90
C GLU A 6 9.81 -2.31 -3.88
N ILE A 7 9.09 -2.70 -4.92
CA ILE A 7 7.65 -2.47 -4.99
C ILE A 7 6.93 -3.25 -3.89
N ARG A 8 7.32 -4.50 -3.68
CA ARG A 8 6.73 -5.33 -2.63
C ARG A 8 7.03 -4.78 -1.24
N GLU A 9 8.24 -4.29 -1.04
CA GLU A 9 8.61 -3.68 0.22
C GLU A 9 7.74 -2.47 0.53
N GLN A 10 7.48 -1.63 -0.47
CA GLN A 10 6.62 -0.47 -0.32
C GLN A 10 5.18 -0.89 -0.06
N TYR A 11 4.71 -1.91 -0.74
CA TYR A 11 3.37 -2.45 -0.55
C TYR A 11 3.18 -2.93 0.89
N GLU A 12 4.14 -3.68 1.41
CA GLU A 12 4.08 -4.20 2.78
C GLU A 12 4.15 -3.07 3.80
N PHE A 13 4.95 -2.05 3.53
CA PHE A 13 5.03 -0.87 4.39
C PHE A 13 3.68 -0.18 4.48
N LEU A 14 3.01 0.01 3.34
CA LEU A 14 1.70 0.66 3.32
C LEU A 14 0.65 -0.17 4.04
N ALA A 15 0.69 -1.49 3.88
CA ALA A 15 -0.21 -2.37 4.57
C ALA A 15 -0.03 -2.28 6.09
N GLU A 16 1.21 -2.22 6.53
CA GLU A 16 1.54 -2.09 7.95
C GLU A 16 1.05 -0.75 8.50
N GLN A 17 1.26 0.33 7.75
CA GLN A 17 0.81 1.65 8.18
C GLN A 17 -0.71 1.72 8.30
N LEU A 18 -1.42 1.11 7.36
CA LEU A 18 -2.89 1.09 7.39
C LEU A 18 -3.43 0.27 8.56
N ASP A 19 -2.67 -0.73 9.00
CA ASP A 19 -3.05 -1.56 10.13
C ASP A 19 -2.70 -0.90 11.48
N SER A 20 -1.95 0.20 11.45
CA SER A 20 -1.53 0.91 12.65
C SER A 20 -2.68 1.70 13.26
N GLU A 21 -2.81 1.65 14.58
CA GLU A 21 -3.81 2.43 15.30
C GLU A 21 -3.51 3.93 15.26
N GLU A 22 -2.27 4.29 14.94
CA GLU A 22 -1.88 5.69 14.83
C GLU A 22 -2.38 6.34 13.54
N MET A 23 -2.74 5.53 12.57
CA MET A 23 -3.25 6.01 11.29
C MET A 23 -4.75 6.32 11.41
N ARG A 24 -5.06 7.47 11.97
CA ARG A 24 -6.45 7.88 12.24
C ARG A 24 -7.02 8.88 11.26
N HIS A 25 -6.15 9.55 10.51
CA HIS A 25 -6.58 10.58 9.58
C HIS A 25 -7.22 9.93 8.35
N GLU A 26 -8.51 10.15 8.18
CA GLU A 26 -9.29 9.48 7.15
C GLU A 26 -8.77 9.71 5.73
N ARG A 27 -8.42 10.95 5.41
CA ARG A 27 -7.91 11.27 4.08
C ARG A 27 -6.58 10.57 3.80
N ILE A 28 -5.71 10.54 4.78
CA ILE A 28 -4.41 9.88 4.65
C ILE A 28 -4.61 8.39 4.50
N ARG A 29 -5.51 7.80 5.30
CA ARG A 29 -5.84 6.39 5.17
C ARG A 29 -6.35 6.07 3.77
N GLN A 30 -7.21 6.91 3.25
CA GLN A 30 -7.78 6.72 1.92
C GLN A 30 -6.70 6.77 0.85
N MET A 31 -5.81 7.76 0.92
CA MET A 31 -4.68 7.88 -0.01
C MET A 31 -3.80 6.63 0.04
N PHE A 32 -3.46 6.19 1.24
CA PHE A 32 -2.60 5.02 1.42
C PHE A 32 -3.29 3.75 0.92
N THR A 33 -4.60 3.66 1.11
CA THR A 33 -5.37 2.52 0.64
C THR A 33 -5.29 2.40 -0.89
N TYR A 34 -5.51 3.50 -1.59
CA TYR A 34 -5.45 3.49 -3.05
C TYR A 34 -4.04 3.26 -3.56
N TYR A 35 -3.06 3.86 -2.90
CA TYR A 35 -1.67 3.64 -3.25
C TYR A 35 -1.30 2.16 -3.09
N LYS A 36 -1.70 1.59 -1.96
CA LYS A 36 -1.45 0.17 -1.68
C LYS A 36 -2.10 -0.72 -2.74
N ARG A 37 -3.34 -0.41 -3.11
CA ARG A 37 -4.06 -1.18 -4.14
C ARG A 37 -3.35 -1.12 -5.48
N ALA A 38 -2.85 0.05 -5.84
CA ALA A 38 -2.12 0.21 -7.09
C ALA A 38 -0.88 -0.66 -7.12
N LEU A 39 -0.11 -0.66 -6.04
CA LEU A 39 1.08 -1.49 -5.93
C LEU A 39 0.72 -2.97 -5.90
N GLY A 40 -0.35 -3.31 -5.20
CA GLY A 40 -0.83 -4.69 -5.14
C GLY A 40 -1.24 -5.20 -6.52
N TRP A 41 -1.86 -4.34 -7.31
CA TRP A 41 -2.23 -4.69 -8.66
C TRP A 41 -1.00 -4.96 -9.53
N VAL A 42 0.02 -4.11 -9.41
CA VAL A 42 1.28 -4.29 -10.13
C VAL A 42 1.92 -5.62 -9.75
N LEU A 43 1.84 -5.98 -8.48
CA LEU A 43 2.41 -7.22 -7.96
C LEU A 43 1.50 -8.42 -8.15
N GLU A 44 0.30 -8.21 -8.67
CA GLU A 44 -0.73 -9.24 -8.83
C GLU A 44 -1.19 -9.82 -7.49
N GLU A 45 -1.07 -9.04 -6.42
CA GLU A 45 -1.52 -9.43 -5.08
C GLU A 45 -2.93 -8.93 -4.78
N GLU A 46 -3.37 -7.88 -5.45
CA GLU A 46 -4.71 -7.33 -5.29
C GLU A 46 -5.34 -7.10 -6.65
N TYR A 47 -6.65 -7.10 -6.67
CA TYR A 47 -7.44 -6.81 -7.85
C TYR A 47 -8.16 -5.48 -7.67
N ILE A 48 -7.99 -4.58 -8.62
CA ILE A 48 -8.64 -3.27 -8.58
C ILE A 48 -9.88 -3.28 -9.46
#